data_6494d793dab6475678b5731681562f44
#
_entry.id   6494d793dab6475678b5731681562f44
#
_cell.length_a   1.000
_cell.length_b   1.000
_cell.length_c   1.000
_cell.angle_alpha   90.00
_cell.angle_beta   90.00
_cell.angle_gamma   90.00
#
_symmetry.space_group_name_H-M   'P 1'
#
loop_
_entity.id
_entity.type
_entity.pdbx_description
1 polymer ?
#
loop_
_entity_poly.entity_id
_entity_poly.type
_entity_poly.pdbx_seq_one_letter_code
_entity_poly.pdbx_strand_id
1 'polypeptide(L)'
;MERRKMTENRPKLQAGLAPEVFSEYYYLKVELQDFCQEQGLAKPGSKADLNQRITHYLRTGERLASKSSEKKVFREEYLTLDSLIEQGIVFSEKHRAFFKSELGDTFVFKVAFQNWLKENAGKTYREAIAIYPEIAARKPKKIDSQFEYNTYIRDFFADNRGRSLQEAIACWKHKKALPGSNKYHVQDLSALESD
;
A
#
# COMPACT_ATOMS: atom_id res chain seq x y z
N MET A 1 6.30 -26.16 -0.67
CA MET A 1 5.25 -26.78 0.15
C MET A 1 5.11 -26.19 1.56
N GLU A 2 5.64 -24.96 1.81
CA GLU A 2 5.74 -24.35 3.17
C GLU A 2 4.75 -23.21 3.46
N ARG A 3 3.80 -22.90 2.57
CA ARG A 3 2.84 -21.80 2.80
C ARG A 3 1.65 -22.15 3.73
N ARG A 4 1.51 -23.39 4.18
CA ARG A 4 0.31 -23.86 4.89
C ARG A 4 0.34 -23.81 6.43
N LYS A 5 1.52 -23.68 7.06
CA LYS A 5 1.63 -23.82 8.54
C LYS A 5 1.44 -22.54 9.37
N MET A 6 1.23 -21.36 8.74
CA MET A 6 1.20 -20.08 9.45
C MET A 6 -0.19 -19.49 9.67
N THR A 7 -1.25 -20.25 9.45
CA THR A 7 -2.65 -19.77 9.55
C THR A 7 -3.45 -20.40 10.68
N GLU A 8 -2.83 -21.17 11.58
CA GLU A 8 -3.60 -21.96 12.57
C GLU A 8 -4.30 -21.10 13.63
N ASN A 9 -3.85 -19.87 13.88
CA ASN A 9 -4.49 -18.98 14.89
C ASN A 9 -5.37 -17.86 14.30
N ARG A 10 -5.41 -17.70 12.97
CA ARG A 10 -6.22 -16.65 12.34
C ARG A 10 -7.46 -17.24 11.68
N PRO A 11 -8.67 -16.68 11.93
CA PRO A 11 -9.90 -17.14 11.26
C PRO A 11 -9.79 -17.05 9.74
N LYS A 12 -10.29 -18.06 9.06
CA LYS A 12 -10.39 -18.03 7.59
C LYS A 12 -11.39 -16.94 7.17
N LEU A 13 -11.01 -16.13 6.19
CA LEU A 13 -11.91 -15.13 5.62
C LEU A 13 -13.01 -15.83 4.80
N GLN A 14 -14.24 -15.77 5.28
CA GLN A 14 -15.43 -16.41 4.71
C GLN A 14 -16.68 -15.55 4.95
N ALA A 15 -17.74 -15.76 4.18
CA ALA A 15 -18.96 -14.93 4.22
C ALA A 15 -19.67 -14.86 5.58
N GLY A 16 -19.48 -15.85 6.47
CA GLY A 16 -20.06 -15.85 7.81
C GLY A 16 -19.14 -15.31 8.90
N LEU A 17 -17.97 -14.76 8.56
CA LEU A 17 -17.07 -14.20 9.55
C LEU A 17 -17.66 -12.88 10.11
N ALA A 18 -17.66 -12.75 11.45
CA ALA A 18 -18.12 -11.52 12.09
C ALA A 18 -17.24 -10.32 11.67
N PRO A 19 -17.83 -9.15 11.31
CA PRO A 19 -17.07 -7.97 10.87
C PRO A 19 -16.05 -7.49 11.89
N GLU A 20 -16.34 -7.64 13.17
CA GLU A 20 -15.47 -7.29 14.28
C GLU A 20 -14.22 -8.18 14.28
N VAL A 21 -14.42 -9.49 14.14
CA VAL A 21 -13.33 -10.47 14.05
C VAL A 21 -12.49 -10.22 12.80
N PHE A 22 -13.12 -9.94 11.65
CA PHE A 22 -12.40 -9.57 10.43
C PHE A 22 -11.47 -8.37 10.67
N SER A 23 -11.91 -7.38 11.41
CA SER A 23 -11.17 -6.14 11.68
C SER A 23 -9.98 -6.33 12.63
N GLU A 24 -9.98 -7.40 13.44
CA GLU A 24 -8.93 -7.69 14.42
C GLU A 24 -7.70 -8.36 13.81
N TYR A 25 -7.84 -8.98 12.64
CA TYR A 25 -6.75 -9.76 12.04
C TYR A 25 -6.23 -9.16 10.74
N TYR A 26 -4.95 -9.43 10.47
CA TYR A 26 -4.30 -9.00 9.23
C TYR A 26 -4.56 -10.01 8.11
N TYR A 27 -5.15 -9.54 7.00
CA TYR A 27 -5.30 -10.30 5.76
C TYR A 27 -4.42 -9.70 4.66
N LEU A 28 -3.82 -10.55 3.82
CA LEU A 28 -3.05 -10.11 2.66
C LEU A 28 -4.00 -9.54 1.59
N LYS A 29 -3.51 -8.60 0.77
CA LYS A 29 -4.33 -8.03 -0.31
C LYS A 29 -4.87 -9.09 -1.26
N VAL A 30 -4.08 -10.12 -1.56
CA VAL A 30 -4.50 -11.23 -2.41
C VAL A 30 -5.69 -12.00 -1.77
N GLU A 31 -5.65 -12.26 -0.48
CA GLU A 31 -6.74 -12.97 0.23
C GLU A 31 -8.04 -12.14 0.21
N LEU A 32 -7.92 -10.81 0.36
CA LEU A 32 -9.06 -9.90 0.25
C LEU A 32 -9.64 -9.89 -1.17
N GLN A 33 -8.78 -9.93 -2.19
CA GLN A 33 -9.20 -9.98 -3.59
C GLN A 33 -9.85 -11.31 -3.96
N ASP A 34 -9.33 -12.42 -3.44
CA ASP A 34 -9.90 -13.76 -3.65
C ASP A 34 -11.29 -13.85 -2.99
N PHE A 35 -11.43 -13.38 -1.75
CA PHE A 35 -12.74 -13.30 -1.10
C PHE A 35 -13.72 -12.41 -1.88
N CYS A 36 -13.26 -11.23 -2.36
CA CYS A 36 -14.12 -10.39 -3.19
C CYS A 36 -14.60 -11.12 -4.45
N GLN A 37 -13.73 -11.89 -5.09
CA GLN A 37 -14.10 -12.70 -6.27
C GLN A 37 -15.13 -13.77 -5.92
N GLU A 38 -14.91 -14.53 -4.86
CA GLU A 38 -15.80 -15.59 -4.40
C GLU A 38 -17.20 -15.08 -4.05
N GLN A 39 -17.28 -13.87 -3.45
CA GLN A 39 -18.54 -13.26 -3.04
C GLN A 39 -19.16 -12.33 -4.10
N GLY A 40 -18.57 -12.23 -5.30
CA GLY A 40 -19.07 -11.35 -6.37
C GLY A 40 -18.92 -9.86 -6.06
N LEU A 41 -17.91 -9.49 -5.25
CA LEU A 41 -17.57 -8.11 -4.94
C LEU A 41 -16.52 -7.58 -5.91
N ALA A 42 -16.42 -6.27 -6.07
CA ALA A 42 -15.41 -5.65 -6.92
C ALA A 42 -13.99 -5.88 -6.36
N LYS A 43 -13.07 -6.39 -7.19
CA LYS A 43 -11.65 -6.65 -6.82
C LYS A 43 -10.73 -5.43 -6.85
N PRO A 44 -10.95 -4.40 -7.71
CA PRO A 44 -10.06 -3.26 -7.79
C PRO A 44 -10.09 -2.37 -6.54
N GLY A 45 -8.94 -1.76 -6.24
CA GLY A 45 -8.80 -0.81 -5.15
C GLY A 45 -7.53 -1.01 -4.30
N SER A 46 -7.32 -0.11 -3.37
CA SER A 46 -6.32 -0.23 -2.32
C SER A 46 -6.72 -1.31 -1.30
N LYS A 47 -5.80 -1.69 -0.42
CA LYS A 47 -6.12 -2.60 0.69
C LYS A 47 -7.22 -2.02 1.60
N ALA A 48 -7.21 -0.69 1.80
CA ALA A 48 -8.23 0.01 2.57
C ALA A 48 -9.62 -0.08 1.91
N ASP A 49 -9.70 0.11 0.57
CA ASP A 49 -10.97 -0.01 -0.16
C ASP A 49 -11.53 -1.43 -0.09
N LEU A 50 -10.66 -2.45 -0.18
CA LEU A 50 -11.06 -3.85 -0.06
C LEU A 50 -11.57 -4.15 1.35
N ASN A 51 -10.85 -3.70 2.40
CA ASN A 51 -11.28 -3.87 3.77
C ASN A 51 -12.64 -3.22 4.02
N GLN A 52 -12.83 -1.96 3.59
CA GLN A 52 -14.11 -1.27 3.74
C GLN A 52 -15.26 -2.00 3.03
N ARG A 53 -15.03 -2.47 1.80
CA ARG A 53 -16.00 -3.21 1.01
C ARG A 53 -16.39 -4.54 1.65
N ILE A 54 -15.40 -5.27 2.14
CA ILE A 54 -15.60 -6.56 2.82
C ILE A 54 -16.31 -6.36 4.15
N THR A 55 -15.89 -5.38 4.97
CA THR A 55 -16.57 -5.07 6.25
C THR A 55 -18.04 -4.72 6.01
N HIS A 56 -18.34 -3.91 4.99
CA HIS A 56 -19.71 -3.58 4.63
C HIS A 56 -20.51 -4.84 4.26
N TYR A 57 -19.94 -5.69 3.39
CA TYR A 57 -20.59 -6.92 2.97
C TYR A 57 -20.81 -7.90 4.14
N LEU A 58 -19.84 -8.10 5.00
CA LEU A 58 -19.97 -8.97 6.18
C LEU A 58 -21.03 -8.46 7.17
N ARG A 59 -21.25 -7.13 7.23
CA ARG A 59 -22.22 -6.49 8.13
C ARG A 59 -23.65 -6.52 7.58
N THR A 60 -23.81 -6.30 6.27
CA THR A 60 -25.12 -6.03 5.66
C THR A 60 -25.54 -7.10 4.65
N GLY A 61 -24.62 -7.91 4.15
CA GLY A 61 -24.84 -8.79 3.00
C GLY A 61 -24.91 -8.07 1.65
N GLU A 62 -24.82 -6.74 1.64
CA GLU A 62 -24.98 -5.94 0.42
C GLU A 62 -23.64 -5.84 -0.35
N ARG A 63 -23.74 -5.94 -1.68
CA ARG A 63 -22.62 -5.77 -2.60
C ARG A 63 -22.54 -4.33 -3.04
N LEU A 64 -21.57 -3.57 -2.50
CA LEU A 64 -21.29 -2.23 -3.00
C LEU A 64 -20.84 -2.29 -4.46
N ALA A 65 -21.57 -1.61 -5.34
CA ALA A 65 -21.16 -1.45 -6.72
C ALA A 65 -19.79 -0.76 -6.78
N SER A 66 -18.89 -1.26 -7.63
CA SER A 66 -17.66 -0.53 -7.90
C SER A 66 -18.02 0.81 -8.51
N LYS A 67 -17.52 1.91 -7.94
CA LYS A 67 -17.52 3.18 -8.68
C LYS A 67 -16.62 2.95 -9.89
N SER A 68 -17.22 2.65 -11.03
CA SER A 68 -16.50 2.67 -12.30
C SER A 68 -16.11 4.12 -12.56
N SER A 69 -14.88 4.48 -12.22
CA SER A 69 -14.33 5.71 -12.75
C SER A 69 -14.14 5.48 -14.25
N GLU A 70 -15.01 6.06 -15.06
CA GLU A 70 -14.77 6.19 -16.49
C GLU A 70 -13.51 7.03 -16.68
N LYS A 71 -12.37 6.34 -16.74
CA LYS A 71 -11.09 6.97 -17.08
C LYS A 71 -11.04 7.13 -18.59
N LYS A 72 -11.56 8.26 -19.11
CA LYS A 72 -11.10 8.77 -20.39
C LYS A 72 -9.65 9.22 -20.21
N VAL A 73 -8.71 8.29 -20.41
CA VAL A 73 -7.29 8.60 -20.44
C VAL A 73 -7.00 9.12 -21.85
N PHE A 74 -6.91 10.44 -21.98
CA PHE A 74 -6.23 11.06 -23.12
C PHE A 74 -4.74 10.67 -22.97
N ARG A 75 -4.26 9.70 -23.73
CA ARG A 75 -2.85 9.34 -23.77
C ARG A 75 -2.16 10.21 -24.80
N GLU A 76 -1.60 11.33 -24.38
CA GLU A 76 -0.57 11.96 -25.18
C GLU A 76 0.58 10.96 -25.35
N GLU A 77 1.01 10.74 -26.58
CA GLU A 77 2.06 9.77 -26.92
C GLU A 77 3.42 10.23 -26.38
N TYR A 78 3.65 11.52 -26.33
CA TYR A 78 4.87 12.15 -25.80
C TYR A 78 4.53 13.24 -24.79
N LEU A 79 5.28 13.27 -23.68
CA LEU A 79 5.19 14.34 -22.69
C LEU A 79 6.13 15.48 -23.08
N THR A 80 5.66 16.71 -22.94
CA THR A 80 6.45 17.93 -23.11
C THR A 80 6.37 18.76 -21.85
N LEU A 81 7.21 19.80 -21.74
CA LEU A 81 7.17 20.74 -20.62
C LEU A 81 5.82 21.43 -20.46
N ASP A 82 5.10 21.64 -21.57
CA ASP A 82 3.82 22.35 -21.60
C ASP A 82 2.62 21.41 -21.57
N SER A 83 2.84 20.09 -21.62
CA SER A 83 1.78 19.11 -21.37
C SER A 83 1.20 19.28 -19.97
N LEU A 84 -0.13 19.10 -19.84
CA LEU A 84 -0.80 19.21 -18.57
C LEU A 84 -0.76 17.88 -17.80
N ILE A 85 -0.60 17.96 -16.50
CA ILE A 85 -0.68 16.82 -15.59
C ILE A 85 -2.11 16.27 -15.65
N GLU A 86 -2.25 14.99 -15.98
CA GLU A 86 -3.54 14.33 -16.19
C GLU A 86 -4.28 14.13 -14.85
N GLN A 87 -5.59 14.34 -14.86
CA GLN A 87 -6.41 13.99 -13.70
C GLN A 87 -6.41 12.48 -13.47
N GLY A 88 -6.05 12.06 -12.25
CA GLY A 88 -5.90 10.66 -11.90
C GLY A 88 -4.68 10.00 -12.54
N ILE A 89 -3.60 10.76 -12.74
CA ILE A 89 -2.33 10.32 -13.31
C ILE A 89 -1.89 8.95 -12.80
N VAL A 90 -1.58 8.05 -13.72
CA VAL A 90 -0.97 6.73 -13.46
C VAL A 90 0.46 6.76 -13.95
N PHE A 91 1.39 6.72 -13.01
CA PHE A 91 2.82 6.79 -13.33
C PHE A 91 3.26 5.56 -14.11
N SER A 92 3.92 5.82 -15.23
CA SER A 92 4.43 4.80 -16.15
C SER A 92 5.88 5.10 -16.52
N GLU A 93 6.49 4.24 -17.32
CA GLU A 93 7.87 4.41 -17.77
C GLU A 93 8.05 5.70 -18.60
N LYS A 94 7.04 6.13 -19.37
CA LYS A 94 7.10 7.41 -20.10
C LYS A 94 7.30 8.61 -19.16
N HIS A 95 6.63 8.63 -18.01
CA HIS A 95 6.79 9.70 -17.02
C HIS A 95 8.19 9.66 -16.40
N ARG A 96 8.70 8.45 -16.14
CA ARG A 96 10.05 8.27 -15.59
C ARG A 96 11.11 8.75 -16.60
N ALA A 97 10.97 8.35 -17.86
CA ALA A 97 11.88 8.76 -18.93
C ALA A 97 11.86 10.28 -19.12
N PHE A 98 10.67 10.89 -19.17
CA PHE A 98 10.51 12.33 -19.28
C PHE A 98 11.18 13.09 -18.11
N PHE A 99 10.88 12.71 -16.85
CA PHE A 99 11.51 13.38 -15.71
C PHE A 99 13.01 13.13 -15.61
N LYS A 100 13.50 11.97 -16.06
CA LYS A 100 14.95 11.73 -16.16
C LYS A 100 15.62 12.60 -17.20
N SER A 101 15.00 12.80 -18.38
CA SER A 101 15.58 13.68 -19.42
C SER A 101 15.67 15.13 -18.95
N GLU A 102 14.72 15.60 -18.15
CA GLU A 102 14.66 16.99 -17.72
C GLU A 102 15.43 17.28 -16.41
N LEU A 103 15.46 16.31 -15.49
CA LEU A 103 16.05 16.46 -14.15
C LEU A 103 17.36 15.68 -13.97
N GLY A 104 17.76 14.90 -14.97
CA GLY A 104 18.98 14.10 -14.97
C GLY A 104 18.79 12.69 -14.37
N ASP A 105 19.83 11.85 -14.52
CA ASP A 105 19.81 10.44 -14.12
C ASP A 105 19.61 10.20 -12.63
N THR A 106 19.89 11.19 -11.80
CA THR A 106 19.67 11.14 -10.34
C THR A 106 18.21 11.28 -9.93
N PHE A 107 17.31 11.53 -10.89
CA PHE A 107 15.88 11.64 -10.62
C PHE A 107 15.32 10.37 -9.97
N VAL A 108 14.59 10.54 -8.87
CA VAL A 108 13.86 9.48 -8.16
C VAL A 108 12.41 9.89 -7.98
N PHE A 109 11.50 9.00 -8.38
CA PHE A 109 10.05 9.19 -8.17
C PHE A 109 9.68 9.05 -6.68
N LYS A 110 10.03 10.07 -5.87
CA LYS A 110 9.66 10.11 -4.44
C LYS A 110 8.14 10.18 -4.26
N VAL A 111 7.62 9.52 -3.24
CA VAL A 111 6.18 9.51 -2.91
C VAL A 111 5.62 10.93 -2.76
N ALA A 112 6.38 11.82 -2.11
CA ALA A 112 5.98 13.22 -1.97
C ALA A 112 5.76 13.92 -3.32
N PHE A 113 6.61 13.64 -4.32
CA PHE A 113 6.46 14.19 -5.66
C PHE A 113 5.28 13.55 -6.42
N GLN A 114 5.08 12.24 -6.28
CA GLN A 114 3.92 11.57 -6.84
C GLN A 114 2.60 12.12 -6.28
N ASN A 115 2.54 12.41 -4.99
CA ASN A 115 1.37 13.02 -4.36
C ASN A 115 1.15 14.44 -4.88
N TRP A 116 2.21 15.25 -4.99
CA TRP A 116 2.11 16.58 -5.54
C TRP A 116 1.53 16.57 -6.97
N LEU A 117 2.01 15.67 -7.84
CA LEU A 117 1.48 15.53 -9.20
C LEU A 117 -0.02 15.18 -9.21
N LYS A 118 -0.46 14.30 -8.33
CA LYS A 118 -1.88 13.93 -8.21
C LYS A 118 -2.77 15.06 -7.71
N GLU A 119 -2.25 15.89 -6.81
CA GLU A 119 -2.96 17.03 -6.21
C GLU A 119 -2.98 18.25 -7.14
N ASN A 120 -2.07 18.33 -8.12
CA ASN A 120 -1.90 19.45 -9.04
C ASN A 120 -2.23 19.07 -10.49
N ALA A 121 -3.21 18.20 -10.71
CA ALA A 121 -3.73 17.95 -12.05
C ALA A 121 -4.16 19.24 -12.74
N GLY A 122 -3.86 19.38 -14.03
CA GLY A 122 -4.11 20.60 -14.81
C GLY A 122 -2.97 21.63 -14.80
N LYS A 123 -1.97 21.48 -13.93
CA LYS A 123 -0.70 22.21 -14.06
C LYS A 123 0.19 21.59 -15.14
N THR A 124 1.20 22.34 -15.57
CA THR A 124 2.15 21.87 -16.57
C THR A 124 3.25 20.99 -15.95
N TYR A 125 3.86 20.14 -16.74
CA TYR A 125 5.06 19.40 -16.33
C TYR A 125 6.27 20.34 -16.09
N ARG A 126 6.30 21.52 -16.69
CA ARG A 126 7.28 22.58 -16.40
C ARG A 126 7.20 23.03 -14.94
N GLU A 127 6.00 23.26 -14.43
CA GLU A 127 5.78 23.60 -13.01
C GLU A 127 6.18 22.45 -12.09
N ALA A 128 5.92 21.20 -12.51
CA ALA A 128 6.33 20.03 -11.74
C ALA A 128 7.86 19.91 -11.64
N ILE A 129 8.58 20.18 -12.73
CA ILE A 129 10.05 20.19 -12.75
C ILE A 129 10.61 21.31 -11.86
N ALA A 130 10.03 22.50 -11.92
CA ALA A 130 10.46 23.64 -11.11
C ALA A 130 10.34 23.37 -9.60
N ILE A 131 9.29 22.69 -9.15
CA ILE A 131 9.06 22.39 -7.73
C ILE A 131 9.82 21.15 -7.23
N TYR A 132 10.28 20.27 -8.14
CA TYR A 132 10.90 18.99 -7.76
C TYR A 132 12.07 19.14 -6.78
N PRO A 133 13.04 20.06 -6.97
CA PRO A 133 14.17 20.23 -6.05
C PRO A 133 13.73 20.51 -4.61
N GLU A 134 12.72 21.36 -4.43
CA GLU A 134 12.16 21.67 -3.12
C GLU A 134 11.53 20.43 -2.46
N ILE A 135 10.71 19.68 -3.23
CA ILE A 135 10.07 18.46 -2.74
C ILE A 135 11.12 17.38 -2.44
N ALA A 136 12.14 17.28 -3.29
CA ALA A 136 13.22 16.30 -3.13
C ALA A 136 14.09 16.57 -1.89
N ALA A 137 14.24 17.82 -1.49
CA ALA A 137 14.99 18.23 -0.29
C ALA A 137 14.20 18.02 1.01
N ARG A 138 12.88 17.87 0.95
CA ARG A 138 12.04 17.63 2.14
C ARG A 138 12.40 16.29 2.79
N LYS A 139 12.53 16.29 4.12
CA LYS A 139 12.68 15.04 4.88
C LYS A 139 11.47 14.14 4.62
N PRO A 140 11.67 12.82 4.49
CA PRO A 140 10.57 11.90 4.28
C PRO A 140 9.55 12.02 5.43
N LYS A 141 8.27 12.19 5.07
CA LYS A 141 7.17 12.11 6.04
C LYS A 141 7.11 10.70 6.61
N LYS A 142 6.51 10.59 7.80
CA LYS A 142 6.21 9.30 8.44
C LYS A 142 5.58 8.35 7.40
N ILE A 143 6.01 7.09 7.40
CA ILE A 143 5.45 6.05 6.52
C ILE A 143 3.95 5.96 6.79
N ASP A 144 3.15 5.96 5.70
CA ASP A 144 1.69 5.84 5.80
C ASP A 144 1.33 4.50 6.47
N SER A 145 0.28 4.53 7.29
CA SER A 145 -0.22 3.36 8.03
C SER A 145 -0.62 2.18 7.13
N GLN A 146 -0.93 2.42 5.84
CA GLN A 146 -1.18 1.35 4.87
C GLN A 146 0.04 0.45 4.60
N PHE A 147 1.26 0.92 4.91
CA PHE A 147 2.51 0.18 4.76
C PHE A 147 2.94 -0.47 6.09
N GLU A 148 2.05 -1.21 6.71
CA GLU A 148 2.24 -1.84 8.02
C GLU A 148 3.54 -2.65 8.10
N TYR A 149 3.86 -3.46 7.09
CA TYR A 149 5.10 -4.23 7.03
C TYR A 149 6.34 -3.32 7.09
N ASN A 150 6.38 -2.28 6.24
CA ASN A 150 7.54 -1.37 6.20
C ASN A 150 7.69 -0.59 7.50
N THR A 151 6.56 -0.21 8.11
CA THR A 151 6.54 0.47 9.40
C THR A 151 7.07 -0.45 10.50
N TYR A 152 6.60 -1.69 10.54
CA TYR A 152 7.04 -2.70 11.49
C TYR A 152 8.55 -2.96 11.39
N ILE A 153 9.07 -3.22 10.19
CA ILE A 153 10.50 -3.49 9.94
C ILE A 153 11.36 -2.31 10.37
N ARG A 154 10.95 -1.09 10.05
CA ARG A 154 11.65 0.12 10.49
C ARG A 154 11.70 0.23 12.02
N ASP A 155 10.57 0.04 12.68
CA ASP A 155 10.45 0.16 14.13
C ASP A 155 11.21 -0.98 14.84
N PHE A 156 11.18 -2.21 14.27
CA PHE A 156 12.01 -3.32 14.73
C PHE A 156 13.51 -2.97 14.74
N PHE A 157 14.04 -2.42 13.63
CA PHE A 157 15.46 -2.06 13.54
C PHE A 157 15.83 -0.81 14.36
N ALA A 158 14.88 0.05 14.66
CA ALA A 158 15.12 1.18 15.55
C ALA A 158 15.48 0.70 16.97
N ASP A 159 14.79 -0.36 17.45
CA ASP A 159 14.96 -0.89 18.79
C ASP A 159 15.98 -2.04 18.86
N ASN A 160 16.28 -2.72 17.75
CA ASN A 160 17.10 -3.94 17.71
C ASN A 160 18.27 -3.79 16.75
N ARG A 161 19.22 -2.90 17.07
CA ARG A 161 20.44 -2.70 16.28
C ARG A 161 21.27 -3.98 16.25
N GLY A 162 21.70 -4.39 15.05
CA GLY A 162 22.54 -5.57 14.85
C GLY A 162 21.80 -6.88 14.58
N ARG A 163 20.47 -6.90 14.69
CA ARG A 163 19.66 -8.05 14.26
C ARG A 163 19.50 -8.11 12.75
N SER A 164 19.15 -9.29 12.24
CA SER A 164 19.00 -9.56 10.81
C SER A 164 17.58 -9.25 10.30
N LEU A 165 17.45 -9.05 8.99
CA LEU A 165 16.15 -8.93 8.34
C LEU A 165 15.32 -10.21 8.48
N GLN A 166 15.94 -11.37 8.53
CA GLN A 166 15.25 -12.66 8.71
C GLN A 166 14.55 -12.72 10.07
N GLU A 167 15.21 -12.28 11.15
CA GLU A 167 14.60 -12.17 12.47
C GLU A 167 13.43 -11.17 12.48
N ALA A 168 13.59 -10.00 11.87
CA ALA A 168 12.51 -9.03 11.75
C ALA A 168 11.29 -9.60 10.99
N ILE A 169 11.52 -10.38 9.92
CA ILE A 169 10.47 -11.06 9.17
C ILE A 169 9.81 -12.16 10.00
N ALA A 170 10.56 -12.91 10.82
CA ALA A 170 10.00 -13.93 11.71
C ALA A 170 9.06 -13.28 12.74
N CYS A 171 9.50 -12.21 13.41
CA CYS A 171 8.67 -11.44 14.35
C CYS A 171 7.43 -10.85 13.67
N TRP A 172 7.56 -10.29 12.46
CA TRP A 172 6.41 -9.81 11.70
C TRP A 172 5.41 -10.93 11.36
N LYS A 173 5.90 -12.08 10.96
CA LYS A 173 5.06 -13.24 10.67
C LYS A 173 4.27 -13.68 11.89
N HIS A 174 4.90 -13.72 13.07
CA HIS A 174 4.23 -14.00 14.33
C HIS A 174 3.18 -12.94 14.64
N LYS A 175 3.56 -11.66 14.61
CA LYS A 175 2.69 -10.52 14.90
C LYS A 175 1.39 -10.51 14.10
N LYS A 176 1.47 -10.68 12.79
CA LYS A 176 0.29 -10.64 11.92
C LYS A 176 -0.67 -11.84 12.08
N ALA A 177 -0.26 -12.88 12.80
CA ALA A 177 -1.13 -14.01 13.15
C ALA A 177 -1.93 -13.76 14.43
N LEU A 178 -1.56 -12.74 15.21
CA LEU A 178 -2.24 -12.34 16.44
C LEU A 178 -3.32 -11.29 16.15
N PRO A 179 -4.37 -11.22 16.97
CA PRO A 179 -5.35 -10.13 16.87
C PRO A 179 -4.75 -8.80 17.33
N GLY A 180 -5.32 -7.70 16.87
CA GLY A 180 -5.00 -6.35 17.34
C GLY A 180 -4.01 -5.59 16.46
N SER A 181 -3.20 -4.72 17.07
CA SER A 181 -2.31 -3.81 16.34
C SER A 181 -1.12 -4.51 15.70
N ASN A 182 -0.86 -4.20 14.42
CA ASN A 182 0.31 -4.69 13.67
C ASN A 182 1.59 -3.83 13.89
N LYS A 183 1.61 -2.95 14.91
CA LYS A 183 2.81 -2.21 15.29
C LYS A 183 3.81 -3.13 15.98
N TYR A 184 5.10 -2.84 15.79
CA TYR A 184 6.15 -3.54 16.51
C TYR A 184 6.05 -3.30 18.03
N HIS A 185 6.25 -4.35 18.79
CA HIS A 185 6.42 -4.34 20.23
C HIS A 185 7.59 -5.27 20.61
N VAL A 186 8.31 -4.92 21.67
CA VAL A 186 9.46 -5.72 22.14
C VAL A 186 9.08 -7.19 22.44
N GLN A 187 7.86 -7.44 22.85
CA GLN A 187 7.34 -8.79 23.11
C GLN A 187 7.29 -9.68 21.87
N ASP A 188 7.32 -9.09 20.65
CA ASP A 188 7.33 -9.85 19.39
C ASP A 188 8.64 -10.64 19.21
N LEU A 189 9.70 -10.31 19.99
CA LEU A 189 10.95 -11.05 20.02
C LEU A 189 10.81 -12.48 20.56
N SER A 190 9.75 -12.77 21.31
CA SER A 190 9.44 -14.14 21.75
C SER A 190 9.28 -15.12 20.58
N ALA A 191 8.95 -14.63 19.39
CA ALA A 191 8.91 -15.45 18.18
C ALA A 191 10.29 -16.04 17.77
N LEU A 192 11.38 -15.48 18.30
CA LEU A 192 12.76 -15.94 18.03
C LEU A 192 13.26 -16.94 19.08
N GLU A 193 12.54 -17.09 20.20
CA GLU A 193 12.91 -17.98 21.31
C GLU A 193 12.27 -19.38 21.18
N SER A 194 11.43 -19.55 20.15
CA SER A 194 10.59 -20.76 19.96
C SER A 194 11.15 -21.77 18.97
N ASP A 195 12.46 -21.67 18.62
CA ASP A 195 13.19 -22.64 17.76
C ASP A 195 14.10 -23.55 18.57
#